data_b9471c31a7cdf8a879f2dbaf097c39fa
#
_entry.id   b9471c31a7cdf8a879f2dbaf097c39fa
#
_cell.length_a   1.000
_cell.length_b   1.000
_cell.length_c   1.000
_cell.angle_alpha   90.00
_cell.angle_beta   90.00
_cell.angle_gamma   90.00
#
_symmetry.space_group_name_H-M   'P 1'
#
loop_
_entity.id
_entity.type
_entity.pdbx_description
1 polymer ?
#
loop_
_entity_poly.entity_id
_entity_poly.type
_entity_poly.pdbx_seq_one_letter_code
_entity_poly.pdbx_strand_id
1 'polypeptide(L)'
;MPDLRRFSHSLIDTYLECPRKAFYRYVEGIESPKTSALVTGSACDAAWNRALDRKIFGQDPPTVDELKGWTEAAFRADVAEQGGKHAVQWGDGNTATAELARALRLTEQWATGLLPAIEPTATQVEYTRQLPSGRTFIGFIDWEGSVDGVPAIGDNKTGGRKLAPQEADKGLQPYAYAWLKQVPLTFVFARAIDTGKTQSSEFVWTTRSEGDIEWYDGLVAEVEGAFVSGTFPPNPKSNLCGPKWCSYFSRCQPHRAVSGPTH
;
A
#
# COMPACT_ATOMS: atom_id res chain seq x y z
N MET A 1 -24.85 7.87 -7.03
CA MET A 1 -23.72 6.92 -7.26
C MET A 1 -22.48 7.59 -6.73
N PRO A 2 -21.63 6.89 -5.94
CA PRO A 2 -20.34 7.45 -5.57
C PRO A 2 -19.59 7.83 -6.83
N ASP A 3 -18.96 8.99 -6.77
CA ASP A 3 -18.28 9.57 -7.91
C ASP A 3 -16.95 8.82 -8.15
N LEU A 4 -16.98 7.78 -8.96
CA LEU A 4 -15.82 7.04 -9.41
C LEU A 4 -14.97 7.86 -10.40
N ARG A 5 -14.68 9.10 -10.04
CA ARG A 5 -13.80 9.95 -10.86
C ARG A 5 -12.34 9.55 -10.78
N ARG A 6 -11.96 8.74 -9.80
CA ARG A 6 -10.54 8.40 -9.52
C ARG A 6 -10.29 6.92 -9.62
N PHE A 7 -9.34 6.56 -10.48
CA PHE A 7 -8.74 5.25 -10.57
C PHE A 7 -7.37 5.26 -9.90
N SER A 8 -6.88 4.12 -9.47
CA SER A 8 -5.54 3.96 -8.90
C SER A 8 -5.05 2.52 -9.06
N HIS A 9 -3.77 2.28 -8.87
CA HIS A 9 -3.25 0.91 -8.87
C HIS A 9 -3.96 0.03 -7.82
N SER A 10 -4.28 0.58 -6.64
CA SER A 10 -4.98 -0.17 -5.59
C SER A 10 -6.42 -0.55 -5.98
N LEU A 11 -7.09 0.26 -6.82
CA LEU A 11 -8.39 -0.08 -7.39
C LEU A 11 -8.24 -1.24 -8.37
N ILE A 12 -7.28 -1.16 -9.29
CA ILE A 12 -6.98 -2.22 -10.27
C ILE A 12 -6.67 -3.53 -9.54
N ASP A 13 -5.79 -3.48 -8.54
CA ASP A 13 -5.37 -4.63 -7.74
C ASP A 13 -6.57 -5.27 -7.01
N THR A 14 -7.42 -4.45 -6.40
CA THR A 14 -8.65 -4.91 -5.73
C THR A 14 -9.63 -5.55 -6.74
N TYR A 15 -9.75 -4.99 -7.95
CA TYR A 15 -10.62 -5.54 -8.99
C TYR A 15 -10.10 -6.91 -9.46
N LEU A 16 -8.81 -7.04 -9.73
CA LEU A 16 -8.21 -8.31 -10.13
C LEU A 16 -8.28 -9.38 -9.03
N GLU A 17 -8.17 -8.98 -7.77
CA GLU A 17 -8.38 -9.89 -6.65
C GLU A 17 -9.83 -10.38 -6.60
N CYS A 18 -10.80 -9.48 -6.63
CA CYS A 18 -12.23 -9.78 -6.65
C CYS A 18 -13.03 -8.57 -7.15
N PRO A 19 -13.59 -8.62 -8.38
CA PRO A 19 -14.42 -7.52 -8.90
C PRO A 19 -15.57 -7.11 -7.97
N ARG A 20 -16.22 -8.05 -7.30
CA ARG A 20 -17.30 -7.76 -6.34
C ARG A 20 -16.79 -6.98 -5.12
N LYS A 21 -15.57 -7.24 -4.65
CA LYS A 21 -14.92 -6.46 -3.59
C LYS A 21 -14.67 -5.02 -4.04
N ALA A 22 -14.18 -4.85 -5.27
CA ALA A 22 -13.99 -3.52 -5.86
C ALA A 22 -15.32 -2.76 -5.99
N PHE A 23 -16.39 -3.43 -6.38
CA PHE A 23 -17.73 -2.84 -6.43
C PHE A 23 -18.18 -2.28 -5.07
N TYR A 24 -18.12 -3.09 -4.02
CA TYR A 24 -18.51 -2.64 -2.67
C TYR A 24 -17.68 -1.46 -2.19
N ARG A 25 -16.35 -1.53 -2.40
CA ARG A 25 -15.42 -0.52 -1.91
C ARG A 25 -15.51 0.79 -2.70
N TYR A 26 -15.46 0.71 -4.03
CA TYR A 26 -15.27 1.88 -4.88
C TYR A 26 -16.57 2.39 -5.54
N VAL A 27 -17.55 1.52 -5.80
CA VAL A 27 -18.82 1.92 -6.41
C VAL A 27 -19.87 2.22 -5.34
N GLU A 28 -20.03 1.35 -4.35
CA GLU A 28 -20.97 1.59 -3.23
C GLU A 28 -20.36 2.46 -2.13
N GLY A 29 -19.05 2.64 -2.10
CA GLY A 29 -18.35 3.45 -1.09
C GLY A 29 -18.42 2.87 0.32
N ILE A 30 -18.55 1.54 0.45
CA ILE A 30 -18.64 0.89 1.76
C ILE A 30 -17.25 0.83 2.36
N GLU A 31 -17.02 1.59 3.42
CA GLU A 31 -15.76 1.60 4.15
C GLU A 31 -15.57 0.30 4.95
N SER A 32 -14.34 -0.15 5.01
CA SER A 32 -13.91 -1.22 5.91
C SER A 32 -13.13 -0.61 7.06
N PRO A 33 -13.28 -1.11 8.29
CA PRO A 33 -12.42 -0.70 9.39
C PRO A 33 -10.94 -0.86 9.02
N LYS A 34 -10.09 0.09 9.43
CA LYS A 34 -8.65 -0.06 9.23
C LYS A 34 -8.13 -1.29 10.00
N THR A 35 -7.23 -2.02 9.37
CA THR A 35 -6.52 -3.12 10.01
C THR A 35 -5.29 -2.60 10.77
N SER A 36 -4.79 -3.38 11.72
CA SER A 36 -3.53 -3.08 12.43
C SER A 36 -2.38 -2.81 11.48
N ALA A 37 -2.27 -3.58 10.39
CA ALA A 37 -1.22 -3.42 9.38
C ALA A 37 -1.31 -2.06 8.66
N LEU A 38 -2.52 -1.57 8.36
CA LEU A 38 -2.70 -0.26 7.75
C LEU A 38 -2.33 0.88 8.70
N VAL A 39 -2.73 0.80 9.97
CA VAL A 39 -2.37 1.81 10.97
C VAL A 39 -0.86 1.85 11.17
N THR A 40 -0.23 0.68 11.32
CA THR A 40 1.24 0.56 11.46
C THR A 40 1.96 1.11 10.23
N GLY A 41 1.50 0.72 9.03
CA GLY A 41 2.09 1.19 7.76
C GLY A 41 1.99 2.70 7.60
N SER A 42 0.80 3.28 7.79
CA SER A 42 0.57 4.72 7.69
C SER A 42 1.42 5.53 8.67
N ALA A 43 1.55 5.04 9.91
CA ALA A 43 2.36 5.72 10.93
C ALA A 43 3.86 5.72 10.60
N CYS A 44 4.39 4.58 10.13
CA CYS A 44 5.77 4.48 9.67
C CYS A 44 6.00 5.38 8.46
N ASP A 45 5.13 5.31 7.45
CA ASP A 45 5.24 6.08 6.22
C ASP A 45 5.28 7.60 6.50
N ALA A 46 4.39 8.10 7.35
CA ALA A 46 4.37 9.52 7.72
C ALA A 46 5.70 9.99 8.34
N ALA A 47 6.32 9.17 9.20
CA ALA A 47 7.60 9.49 9.81
C ALA A 47 8.76 9.41 8.80
N TRP A 48 8.74 8.38 7.93
CA TRP A 48 9.78 8.15 6.92
C TRP A 48 9.77 9.24 5.85
N ASN A 49 8.61 9.65 5.36
CA ASN A 49 8.49 10.75 4.41
C ASN A 49 9.06 12.06 5.00
N ARG A 50 8.75 12.36 6.26
CA ARG A 50 9.34 13.51 6.94
C ARG A 50 10.87 13.45 7.05
N ALA A 51 11.44 12.25 7.21
CA ALA A 51 12.90 12.07 7.22
C ALA A 51 13.52 12.30 5.84
N LEU A 52 12.84 11.81 4.78
CA LEU A 52 13.27 12.05 3.41
C LEU A 52 13.18 13.53 3.03
N ASP A 53 12.11 14.22 3.46
CA ASP A 53 11.98 15.67 3.26
C ASP A 53 13.15 16.43 3.90
N ARG A 54 13.59 16.06 5.11
CA ARG A 54 14.78 16.67 5.73
C ARG A 54 16.03 16.53 4.84
N LYS A 55 16.24 15.35 4.22
CA LYS A 55 17.37 15.17 3.29
C LYS A 55 17.24 16.07 2.06
N ILE A 56 16.05 16.18 1.47
CA ILE A 56 15.79 17.06 0.31
C ILE A 56 16.11 18.51 0.65
N PHE A 57 15.75 18.97 1.85
CA PHE A 57 15.99 20.35 2.30
C PHE A 57 17.37 20.58 2.89
N GLY A 58 18.30 19.62 2.79
CA GLY A 58 19.67 19.73 3.31
C GLY A 58 19.74 19.90 4.84
N GLN A 59 18.73 19.43 5.56
CA GLN A 59 18.70 19.44 7.02
C GLN A 59 19.41 18.20 7.56
N ASP A 60 19.88 18.27 8.80
CA ASP A 60 20.47 17.12 9.47
C ASP A 60 19.47 15.95 9.51
N PRO A 61 19.93 14.72 9.21
CA PRO A 61 19.09 13.53 9.33
C PRO A 61 18.52 13.43 10.75
N PRO A 62 17.26 12.98 10.89
CA PRO A 62 16.70 12.78 12.22
C PRO A 62 17.40 11.66 12.95
N THR A 63 17.52 11.77 14.25
CA THR A 63 17.93 10.66 15.09
C THR A 63 16.86 9.55 15.08
N VAL A 64 17.26 8.33 15.44
CA VAL A 64 16.32 7.20 15.56
C VAL A 64 15.20 7.52 16.55
N ASP A 65 15.52 8.18 17.66
CA ASP A 65 14.54 8.55 18.69
C ASP A 65 13.56 9.61 18.20
N GLU A 66 14.01 10.60 17.42
CA GLU A 66 13.11 11.56 16.78
C GLU A 66 12.15 10.87 15.81
N LEU A 67 12.65 9.95 14.97
CA LEU A 67 11.83 9.16 14.06
C LEU A 67 10.80 8.31 14.78
N LYS A 68 11.21 7.62 15.86
CA LYS A 68 10.29 6.86 16.73
C LYS A 68 9.22 7.76 17.33
N GLY A 69 9.58 8.94 17.78
CA GLY A 69 8.64 9.93 18.29
C GLY A 69 7.60 10.36 17.26
N TRP A 70 8.02 10.57 16.02
CA TRP A 70 7.08 10.89 14.92
C TRP A 70 6.18 9.71 14.56
N THR A 71 6.72 8.50 14.53
CA THR A 71 5.94 7.27 14.29
C THR A 71 4.89 7.09 15.39
N GLU A 72 5.26 7.25 16.66
CA GLU A 72 4.32 7.14 17.77
C GLU A 72 3.21 8.21 17.69
N ALA A 73 3.56 9.45 17.40
CA ALA A 73 2.59 10.53 17.27
C ALA A 73 1.60 10.25 16.11
N ALA A 74 2.11 9.82 14.95
CA ALA A 74 1.28 9.47 13.80
C ALA A 74 0.38 8.26 14.08
N PHE A 75 0.90 7.22 14.74
CA PHE A 75 0.13 6.04 15.13
C PHE A 75 -1.03 6.41 16.06
N ARG A 76 -0.77 7.21 17.10
CA ARG A 76 -1.80 7.66 18.05
C ARG A 76 -2.86 8.53 17.38
N ALA A 77 -2.44 9.42 16.47
CA ALA A 77 -3.35 10.27 15.71
C ALA A 77 -4.27 9.43 14.81
N ASP A 78 -3.70 8.48 14.05
CA ASP A 78 -4.50 7.59 13.17
C ASP A 78 -5.50 6.75 13.95
N VAL A 79 -5.09 6.16 15.09
CA VAL A 79 -6.01 5.42 15.96
C VAL A 79 -7.13 6.32 16.51
N ALA A 80 -6.82 7.56 16.88
CA ALA A 80 -7.81 8.50 17.38
C ALA A 80 -8.82 8.90 16.29
N GLU A 81 -8.35 9.15 15.07
CA GLU A 81 -9.18 9.48 13.90
C GLU A 81 -10.19 8.38 13.57
N GLN A 82 -9.80 7.10 13.76
CA GLN A 82 -10.71 5.96 13.56
C GLN A 82 -11.79 5.80 14.66
N GLY A 83 -11.87 6.70 15.62
CA GLY A 83 -12.78 6.57 16.77
C GLY A 83 -12.17 5.79 17.95
N GLY A 84 -10.86 5.67 17.96
CA GLY A 84 -10.08 5.05 19.03
C GLY A 84 -9.74 3.57 18.81
N LYS A 85 -9.05 3.00 19.79
CA LYS A 85 -8.48 1.64 19.69
C LYS A 85 -9.50 0.52 19.45
N HIS A 86 -10.78 0.74 19.73
CA HIS A 86 -11.84 -0.27 19.54
C HIS A 86 -12.38 -0.30 18.12
N ALA A 87 -12.15 0.74 17.31
CA ALA A 87 -12.61 0.83 15.94
C ALA A 87 -11.62 0.23 14.92
N VAL A 88 -10.39 -0.07 15.35
CA VAL A 88 -9.35 -0.70 14.53
C VAL A 88 -9.43 -2.22 14.68
N GLN A 89 -9.32 -2.94 13.56
CA GLN A 89 -9.22 -4.41 13.56
C GLN A 89 -7.77 -4.83 13.85
N TRP A 90 -7.47 -5.11 15.12
CA TRP A 90 -6.12 -5.48 15.55
C TRP A 90 -5.69 -6.91 15.16
N GLY A 91 -6.65 -7.78 14.81
CA GLY A 91 -6.41 -9.21 14.58
C GLY A 91 -6.39 -10.04 15.88
N ASP A 92 -6.36 -11.35 15.72
CA ASP A 92 -6.46 -12.29 16.83
C ASP A 92 -5.26 -12.16 17.78
N GLY A 93 -5.51 -11.85 19.05
CA GLY A 93 -4.46 -11.77 20.10
C GLY A 93 -3.54 -10.54 20.01
N ASN A 94 -3.79 -9.62 19.11
CA ASN A 94 -3.00 -8.41 18.95
C ASN A 94 -3.63 -7.20 19.67
N THR A 95 -2.84 -6.20 20.00
CA THR A 95 -3.25 -5.00 20.72
C THR A 95 -2.64 -3.74 20.11
N ALA A 96 -3.27 -2.58 20.35
CA ALA A 96 -2.70 -1.30 19.96
C ALA A 96 -1.28 -1.07 20.50
N THR A 97 -1.01 -1.50 21.76
CA THR A 97 0.30 -1.38 22.38
C THR A 97 1.35 -2.27 21.68
N ALA A 98 0.99 -3.51 21.35
CA ALA A 98 1.90 -4.43 20.65
C ALA A 98 2.21 -3.94 19.23
N GLU A 99 1.21 -3.43 18.51
CA GLU A 99 1.40 -2.87 17.17
C GLU A 99 2.19 -1.56 17.18
N LEU A 100 1.98 -0.69 18.16
CA LEU A 100 2.84 0.49 18.33
C LEU A 100 4.30 0.08 18.56
N ALA A 101 4.55 -0.86 19.46
CA ALA A 101 5.91 -1.36 19.70
C ALA A 101 6.52 -1.96 18.41
N ARG A 102 5.73 -2.65 17.59
CA ARG A 102 6.14 -3.14 16.28
C ARG A 102 6.46 -2.00 15.31
N ALA A 103 5.63 -0.97 15.23
CA ALA A 103 5.88 0.20 14.39
C ALA A 103 7.20 0.88 14.74
N LEU A 104 7.52 1.02 16.04
CA LEU A 104 8.78 1.60 16.50
C LEU A 104 10.01 0.77 16.11
N ARG A 105 9.91 -0.58 16.18
CA ARG A 105 10.99 -1.47 15.71
C ARG A 105 11.18 -1.39 14.19
N LEU A 106 10.10 -1.35 13.42
CA LEU A 106 10.14 -1.17 11.96
C LEU A 106 10.80 0.17 11.59
N THR A 107 10.46 1.23 12.31
CA THR A 107 11.06 2.56 12.11
C THR A 107 12.57 2.54 12.40
N GLU A 108 13.01 1.88 13.45
CA GLU A 108 14.44 1.71 13.74
C GLU A 108 15.17 0.96 12.61
N GLN A 109 14.58 -0.14 12.11
CA GLN A 109 15.17 -0.90 11.00
C GLN A 109 15.27 -0.08 9.71
N TRP A 110 14.25 0.71 9.40
CA TRP A 110 14.27 1.61 8.26
C TRP A 110 15.32 2.71 8.42
N ALA A 111 15.35 3.35 9.59
CA ALA A 111 16.27 4.45 9.88
C ALA A 111 17.74 4.04 9.81
N THR A 112 18.06 2.86 10.33
CA THR A 112 19.45 2.40 10.41
C THR A 112 19.90 1.64 9.16
N GLY A 113 18.99 0.94 8.49
CA GLY A 113 19.33 0.05 7.38
C GLY A 113 19.03 0.59 5.98
N LEU A 114 18.11 1.55 5.85
CA LEU A 114 17.68 2.03 4.53
C LEU A 114 17.90 3.54 4.34
N LEU A 115 17.50 4.36 5.29
CA LEU A 115 17.60 5.81 5.18
C LEU A 115 19.00 6.33 4.76
N PRO A 116 20.12 5.77 5.26
CA PRO A 116 21.43 6.25 4.86
C PRO A 116 21.74 6.14 3.37
N ALA A 117 21.23 5.08 2.72
CA ALA A 117 21.46 4.80 1.30
C ALA A 117 20.53 5.57 0.36
N ILE A 118 19.39 6.08 0.85
CA ILE A 118 18.40 6.79 0.03
C ILE A 118 18.79 8.26 -0.10
N GLU A 119 18.94 8.73 -1.34
CA GLU A 119 19.14 10.14 -1.69
C GLU A 119 17.89 10.64 -2.45
N PRO A 120 16.87 11.15 -1.75
CA PRO A 120 15.62 11.58 -2.37
C PRO A 120 15.79 12.93 -3.06
N THR A 121 15.11 13.10 -4.19
CA THR A 121 14.96 14.39 -4.88
C THR A 121 13.56 14.96 -4.76
N ALA A 122 12.57 14.09 -4.53
CA ALA A 122 11.18 14.46 -4.28
C ALA A 122 10.48 13.36 -3.45
N THR A 123 9.46 13.75 -2.69
CA THR A 123 8.60 12.84 -1.91
C THR A 123 7.14 13.10 -2.18
N GLN A 124 6.30 12.08 -2.01
CA GLN A 124 4.83 12.13 -2.17
C GLN A 124 4.39 12.80 -3.47
N VAL A 125 5.06 12.41 -4.58
CA VAL A 125 4.82 13.03 -5.89
C VAL A 125 3.53 12.49 -6.50
N GLU A 126 2.58 13.39 -6.75
CA GLU A 126 1.32 13.04 -7.41
C GLU A 126 1.51 13.02 -8.93
N TYR A 127 1.09 11.92 -9.55
CA TYR A 127 0.94 11.77 -10.99
C TYR A 127 -0.50 11.45 -11.36
N THR A 128 -1.00 12.12 -12.38
CA THR A 128 -2.36 11.89 -12.88
C THR A 128 -2.38 11.66 -14.38
N ARG A 129 -3.35 10.85 -14.84
CA ARG A 129 -3.61 10.63 -16.26
C ARG A 129 -5.11 10.53 -16.50
N GLN A 130 -5.59 11.22 -17.53
CA GLN A 130 -7.00 11.12 -17.95
C GLN A 130 -7.24 9.82 -18.69
N LEU A 131 -8.32 9.14 -18.34
CA LEU A 131 -8.79 7.92 -19.00
C LEU A 131 -9.84 8.26 -20.08
N PRO A 132 -10.05 7.39 -21.07
CA PRO A 132 -11.04 7.60 -22.14
C PRO A 132 -12.48 7.84 -21.63
N SER A 133 -12.85 7.28 -20.47
CA SER A 133 -14.17 7.52 -19.85
C SER A 133 -14.31 8.91 -19.21
N GLY A 134 -13.27 9.76 -19.22
CA GLY A 134 -13.22 11.02 -18.52
C GLY A 134 -12.87 10.90 -17.03
N ARG A 135 -12.55 9.70 -16.54
CA ARG A 135 -12.03 9.48 -15.19
C ARG A 135 -10.55 9.82 -15.11
N THR A 136 -10.08 10.10 -13.92
CA THR A 136 -8.66 10.38 -13.67
C THR A 136 -8.01 9.20 -12.96
N PHE A 137 -6.95 8.66 -13.54
CA PHE A 137 -6.06 7.76 -12.82
C PHE A 137 -5.07 8.59 -12.00
N ILE A 138 -4.88 8.23 -10.72
CA ILE A 138 -4.00 8.94 -9.79
C ILE A 138 -3.05 7.96 -9.10
N GLY A 139 -1.80 8.34 -8.96
CA GLY A 139 -0.79 7.63 -8.17
C GLY A 139 0.07 8.61 -7.40
N PHE A 140 0.47 8.20 -6.20
CA PHE A 140 1.41 8.93 -5.36
C PHE A 140 2.67 8.09 -5.24
N ILE A 141 3.79 8.63 -5.67
CA ILE A 141 5.10 8.01 -5.53
C ILE A 141 5.68 8.44 -4.19
N ASP A 142 6.07 7.49 -3.34
CA ASP A 142 6.58 7.82 -2.00
C ASP A 142 7.83 8.68 -2.10
N TRP A 143 8.78 8.32 -2.98
CA TRP A 143 9.94 9.16 -3.26
C TRP A 143 10.56 8.86 -4.63
N GLU A 144 11.18 9.87 -5.21
CA GLU A 144 12.06 9.79 -6.37
C GLU A 144 13.48 10.17 -5.96
N GLY A 145 14.49 9.56 -6.56
CA GLY A 145 15.87 9.85 -6.22
C GLY A 145 16.84 8.74 -6.61
N SER A 146 17.71 8.35 -5.69
CA SER A 146 18.65 7.23 -5.87
C SER A 146 18.86 6.44 -4.58
N VAL A 147 19.34 5.21 -4.72
CA VAL A 147 19.84 4.37 -3.63
C VAL A 147 21.28 4.01 -3.95
N ASP A 148 22.22 4.39 -3.09
CA ASP A 148 23.66 4.22 -3.31
C ASP A 148 24.11 4.72 -4.71
N GLY A 149 23.55 5.84 -5.15
CA GLY A 149 23.83 6.47 -6.45
C GLY A 149 23.11 5.84 -7.66
N VAL A 150 22.34 4.77 -7.48
CA VAL A 150 21.51 4.16 -8.55
C VAL A 150 20.16 4.88 -8.62
N PRO A 151 19.83 5.57 -9.73
CA PRO A 151 18.56 6.26 -9.87
C PRO A 151 17.37 5.29 -9.75
N ALA A 152 16.38 5.65 -8.96
CA ALA A 152 15.19 4.82 -8.73
C ALA A 152 13.98 5.64 -8.28
N ILE A 153 12.81 5.05 -8.49
CA ILE A 153 11.58 5.41 -7.81
C ILE A 153 11.40 4.42 -6.66
N GLY A 154 11.13 4.93 -5.47
CA GLY A 154 11.01 4.10 -4.29
C GLY A 154 9.64 4.14 -3.66
N ASP A 155 9.33 3.05 -3.00
CA ASP A 155 8.12 2.87 -2.20
C ASP A 155 8.50 2.22 -0.86
N ASN A 156 8.05 2.83 0.21
CA ASN A 156 8.36 2.40 1.56
C ASN A 156 7.35 1.36 2.05
N LYS A 157 7.82 0.21 2.51
CA LYS A 157 6.93 -0.87 2.96
C LYS A 157 7.33 -1.42 4.33
N THR A 158 6.31 -1.66 5.14
CA THR A 158 6.43 -2.48 6.34
C THR A 158 6.04 -3.93 6.04
N GLY A 159 6.67 -4.89 6.69
CA GLY A 159 6.38 -6.30 6.44
C GLY A 159 6.61 -7.22 7.62
N GLY A 160 5.96 -8.38 7.58
CA GLY A 160 6.20 -9.51 8.50
C GLY A 160 7.11 -10.59 7.91
N ARG A 161 7.53 -10.47 6.65
CA ARG A 161 8.45 -11.40 5.96
C ARG A 161 9.22 -10.67 4.87
N LYS A 162 10.28 -11.29 4.40
CA LYS A 162 11.00 -10.83 3.19
C LYS A 162 10.11 -10.96 1.94
N LEU A 163 10.38 -10.12 0.96
CA LEU A 163 9.74 -10.17 -0.36
C LEU A 163 10.66 -10.90 -1.33
N ALA A 164 10.16 -11.93 -2.00
CA ALA A 164 10.92 -12.56 -3.05
C ALA A 164 10.98 -11.63 -4.28
N PRO A 165 12.12 -11.60 -5.03
CA PRO A 165 12.24 -10.77 -6.23
C PRO A 165 11.10 -10.96 -7.22
N GLN A 166 10.66 -12.20 -7.45
CA GLN A 166 9.54 -12.55 -8.32
C GLN A 166 8.18 -11.98 -7.86
N GLU A 167 8.02 -11.71 -6.56
CA GLU A 167 6.82 -11.04 -6.04
C GLU A 167 6.87 -9.54 -6.33
N ALA A 168 8.06 -8.91 -6.28
CA ALA A 168 8.27 -7.53 -6.69
C ALA A 168 7.99 -7.35 -8.20
N ASP A 169 8.45 -8.30 -9.02
CA ASP A 169 8.22 -8.28 -10.46
C ASP A 169 6.74 -8.39 -10.82
N LYS A 170 5.93 -9.10 -10.05
CA LYS A 170 4.49 -9.26 -10.24
C LYS A 170 3.65 -8.12 -9.66
N GLY A 171 4.24 -7.27 -8.82
CA GLY A 171 3.54 -6.16 -8.18
C GLY A 171 3.02 -5.14 -9.21
N LEU A 172 1.75 -4.74 -9.12
CA LEU A 172 1.15 -3.79 -10.07
C LEU A 172 1.59 -2.35 -9.85
N GLN A 173 2.00 -1.99 -8.67
CA GLN A 173 2.39 -0.62 -8.32
C GLN A 173 3.55 -0.08 -9.19
N PRO A 174 4.67 -0.82 -9.43
CA PRO A 174 5.71 -0.39 -10.35
C PRO A 174 5.24 -0.21 -11.81
N TYR A 175 4.32 -1.05 -12.28
CA TYR A 175 3.71 -0.88 -13.60
C TYR A 175 2.91 0.43 -13.68
N ALA A 176 2.08 0.70 -12.66
CA ALA A 176 1.28 1.90 -12.61
C ALA A 176 2.13 3.17 -12.66
N TYR A 177 3.27 3.18 -11.96
CA TYR A 177 4.14 4.34 -11.94
C TYR A 177 4.92 4.52 -13.25
N ALA A 178 5.40 3.44 -13.89
CA ALA A 178 5.98 3.50 -15.22
C ALA A 178 4.96 4.04 -16.24
N TRP A 179 3.74 3.54 -16.18
CA TRP A 179 2.64 3.96 -17.04
C TRP A 179 2.21 5.42 -16.80
N LEU A 180 2.16 5.88 -15.56
CA LEU A 180 1.87 7.28 -15.23
C LEU A 180 2.96 8.23 -15.72
N LYS A 181 4.22 7.85 -15.54
CA LYS A 181 5.38 8.64 -16.00
C LYS A 181 5.65 8.53 -17.50
N GLN A 182 5.10 7.52 -18.18
CA GLN A 182 5.33 7.23 -19.59
C GLN A 182 6.81 7.01 -19.95
N VAL A 183 7.58 6.43 -19.02
CA VAL A 183 8.98 6.09 -19.22
C VAL A 183 9.32 4.76 -18.54
N PRO A 184 10.22 3.96 -19.11
CA PRO A 184 10.84 2.84 -18.38
C PRO A 184 11.44 3.33 -17.09
N LEU A 185 11.37 2.50 -16.05
CA LEU A 185 11.91 2.88 -14.75
C LEU A 185 12.55 1.72 -13.99
N THR A 186 13.46 2.08 -13.10
CA THR A 186 13.94 1.23 -12.02
C THR A 186 13.14 1.56 -10.77
N PHE A 187 12.60 0.54 -10.12
CA PHE A 187 11.77 0.66 -8.94
C PHE A 187 12.36 -0.13 -7.78
N VAL A 188 12.25 0.42 -6.58
CA VAL A 188 12.75 -0.23 -5.38
C VAL A 188 11.72 -0.19 -4.25
N PHE A 189 11.44 -1.35 -3.68
CA PHE A 189 10.74 -1.44 -2.40
C PHE A 189 11.75 -1.32 -1.26
N ALA A 190 11.70 -0.22 -0.51
CA ALA A 190 12.48 -0.01 0.71
C ALA A 190 11.70 -0.59 1.90
N ARG A 191 12.10 -1.79 2.34
CA ARG A 191 11.28 -2.59 3.25
C ARG A 191 11.90 -2.75 4.63
N ALA A 192 11.17 -2.32 5.65
CA ALA A 192 11.44 -2.69 7.04
C ALA A 192 10.60 -3.92 7.42
N ILE A 193 11.22 -4.90 8.06
CA ILE A 193 10.65 -6.21 8.33
C ILE A 193 10.74 -6.52 9.82
N ASP A 194 9.61 -6.91 10.40
CA ASP A 194 9.55 -7.49 11.75
C ASP A 194 8.73 -8.78 11.71
N THR A 195 9.41 -9.91 11.84
CA THR A 195 8.80 -11.25 11.87
C THR A 195 8.26 -11.61 13.26
N GLY A 196 8.40 -10.72 14.25
CA GLY A 196 8.18 -10.99 15.66
C GLY A 196 9.37 -11.66 16.37
N LYS A 197 10.23 -12.37 15.64
CA LYS A 197 11.45 -13.01 16.15
C LYS A 197 12.72 -12.26 15.74
N THR A 198 12.74 -11.74 14.53
CA THR A 198 13.87 -11.03 13.94
C THR A 198 13.40 -9.77 13.26
N GLN A 199 14.23 -8.74 13.31
CA GLN A 199 14.05 -7.50 12.57
C GLN A 199 15.13 -7.41 11.50
N SER A 200 14.78 -6.87 10.34
CA SER A 200 15.71 -6.63 9.23
C SER A 200 15.17 -5.56 8.29
N SER A 201 16.00 -5.14 7.36
CA SER A 201 15.62 -4.26 6.26
C SER A 201 16.18 -4.80 4.95
N GLU A 202 15.55 -4.44 3.83
CA GLU A 202 15.99 -4.84 2.50
C GLU A 202 15.56 -3.84 1.44
N PHE A 203 16.34 -3.71 0.37
CA PHE A 203 15.93 -3.13 -0.90
C PHE A 203 15.59 -4.26 -1.87
N VAL A 204 14.37 -4.27 -2.39
CA VAL A 204 13.96 -5.24 -3.42
C VAL A 204 13.70 -4.50 -4.71
N TRP A 205 14.52 -4.78 -5.71
CA TRP A 205 14.55 -4.08 -6.98
C TRP A 205 13.69 -4.77 -8.03
N THR A 206 13.10 -3.97 -8.91
CA THR A 206 12.44 -4.43 -10.13
C THR A 206 12.53 -3.33 -11.19
N THR A 207 12.37 -3.68 -12.46
CA THR A 207 12.39 -2.72 -13.57
C THR A 207 11.14 -2.84 -14.40
N ARG A 208 10.79 -1.77 -15.12
CA ARG A 208 9.69 -1.76 -16.09
C ARG A 208 10.19 -1.19 -17.39
N SER A 209 9.86 -1.89 -18.47
CA SER A 209 10.19 -1.56 -19.85
C SER A 209 9.03 -0.82 -20.55
N GLU A 210 9.24 -0.39 -21.78
CA GLU A 210 8.17 0.14 -22.63
C GLU A 210 7.04 -0.88 -22.85
N GLY A 211 7.39 -2.15 -23.07
CA GLY A 211 6.38 -3.22 -23.21
C GLY A 211 5.53 -3.43 -21.96
N ASP A 212 6.11 -3.19 -20.76
CA ASP A 212 5.36 -3.24 -19.51
C ASP A 212 4.35 -2.07 -19.41
N ILE A 213 4.73 -0.90 -19.91
CA ILE A 213 3.84 0.28 -19.98
C ILE A 213 2.67 0.00 -20.91
N GLU A 214 2.91 -0.56 -22.09
CA GLU A 214 1.87 -0.93 -23.05
C GLU A 214 0.93 -2.00 -22.48
N TRP A 215 1.49 -3.02 -21.85
CA TRP A 215 0.70 -4.05 -21.19
C TRP A 215 -0.20 -3.48 -20.09
N TYR A 216 0.33 -2.59 -19.25
CA TYR A 216 -0.47 -1.98 -18.17
C TYR A 216 -1.53 -1.02 -18.71
N ASP A 217 -1.28 -0.33 -19.83
CA ASP A 217 -2.29 0.50 -20.52
C ASP A 217 -3.50 -0.34 -20.94
N GLY A 218 -3.26 -1.51 -21.54
CA GLY A 218 -4.30 -2.47 -21.86
C GLY A 218 -5.09 -2.96 -20.65
N LEU A 219 -4.39 -3.28 -19.55
CA LEU A 219 -5.02 -3.70 -18.30
C LEU A 219 -5.91 -2.60 -17.71
N VAL A 220 -5.45 -1.35 -17.71
CA VAL A 220 -6.24 -0.21 -17.23
C VAL A 220 -7.50 -0.05 -18.09
N ALA A 221 -7.38 -0.16 -19.42
CA ALA A 221 -8.52 -0.03 -20.33
C ALA A 221 -9.56 -1.15 -20.11
N GLU A 222 -9.13 -2.40 -19.89
CA GLU A 222 -10.03 -3.52 -19.60
C GLU A 222 -10.78 -3.31 -18.27
N VAL A 223 -10.07 -2.93 -17.21
CA VAL A 223 -10.71 -2.68 -15.91
C VAL A 223 -11.63 -1.46 -15.98
N GLU A 224 -11.24 -0.39 -16.66
CA GLU A 224 -12.10 0.77 -16.90
C GLU A 224 -13.38 0.37 -17.64
N GLY A 225 -13.27 -0.42 -18.69
CA GLY A 225 -14.40 -0.97 -19.45
C GLY A 225 -15.35 -1.79 -18.58
N ALA A 226 -14.81 -2.58 -17.66
CA ALA A 226 -15.60 -3.33 -16.69
C ALA A 226 -16.37 -2.43 -15.71
N PHE A 227 -15.77 -1.34 -15.27
CA PHE A 227 -16.43 -0.34 -14.44
C PHE A 227 -17.52 0.44 -15.20
N VAL A 228 -17.29 0.73 -16.47
CA VAL A 228 -18.28 1.37 -17.35
C VAL A 228 -19.48 0.45 -17.60
N SER A 229 -19.23 -0.83 -17.88
CA SER A 229 -20.28 -1.82 -18.17
C SER A 229 -20.98 -2.37 -16.91
N GLY A 230 -20.49 -2.04 -15.70
CA GLY A 230 -21.04 -2.58 -14.44
C GLY A 230 -20.72 -4.06 -14.21
N THR A 231 -19.58 -4.54 -14.71
CA THR A 231 -19.19 -5.96 -14.64
C THR A 231 -18.39 -6.24 -13.38
N PHE A 232 -19.02 -6.81 -12.34
CA PHE A 232 -18.43 -7.07 -11.04
C PHE A 232 -18.75 -8.48 -10.50
N PRO A 233 -18.33 -9.56 -11.17
CA PRO A 233 -18.56 -10.92 -10.66
C PRO A 233 -17.78 -11.15 -9.36
N PRO A 234 -18.33 -11.96 -8.41
CA PRO A 234 -17.57 -12.40 -7.25
C PRO A 234 -16.47 -13.39 -7.68
N ASN A 235 -15.33 -13.35 -6.96
CA ASN A 235 -14.27 -14.34 -7.14
C ASN A 235 -14.18 -15.28 -5.91
N PRO A 236 -14.96 -16.39 -5.86
CA PRO A 236 -14.93 -17.29 -4.72
C PRO A 236 -13.63 -18.11 -4.62
N LYS A 237 -12.78 -18.07 -5.66
CA LYS A 237 -11.49 -18.77 -5.68
C LYS A 237 -10.34 -17.89 -5.11
N SER A 238 -10.58 -16.61 -4.84
CA SER A 238 -9.59 -15.78 -4.16
C SER A 238 -9.27 -16.35 -2.77
N ASN A 239 -8.00 -16.45 -2.43
CA ASN A 239 -7.54 -16.86 -1.10
C ASN A 239 -8.05 -15.94 0.02
N LEU A 240 -8.48 -14.73 -0.33
CA LEU A 240 -9.06 -13.74 0.58
C LEU A 240 -10.59 -13.81 0.63
N CYS A 241 -11.23 -14.73 -0.11
CA CYS A 241 -12.67 -14.93 -0.09
C CYS A 241 -13.11 -15.76 1.13
N GLY A 242 -13.26 -15.09 2.27
CA GLY A 242 -13.69 -15.73 3.51
C GLY A 242 -14.03 -14.69 4.59
N PRO A 243 -14.79 -15.07 5.64
CA PRO A 243 -15.25 -14.14 6.68
C PRO A 243 -14.10 -13.50 7.47
N LYS A 244 -12.95 -14.17 7.55
CA LYS A 244 -11.75 -13.65 8.23
C LYS A 244 -11.05 -12.54 7.43
N TRP A 245 -11.10 -12.60 6.08
CA TRP A 245 -10.26 -11.78 5.22
C TRP A 245 -11.01 -10.74 4.40
N CYS A 246 -12.30 -10.99 4.12
CA CYS A 246 -13.12 -10.12 3.31
C CYS A 246 -14.19 -9.44 4.15
N SER A 247 -14.04 -8.14 4.38
CA SER A 247 -15.01 -7.32 5.15
C SER A 247 -16.43 -7.33 4.54
N TYR A 248 -16.54 -7.69 3.26
CA TYR A 248 -17.82 -7.76 2.54
C TYR A 248 -18.38 -9.18 2.42
N PHE A 249 -17.76 -10.19 3.06
CA PHE A 249 -18.12 -11.59 2.88
C PHE A 249 -19.59 -11.87 3.20
N SER A 250 -20.10 -11.41 4.33
CA SER A 250 -21.49 -11.61 4.75
C SER A 250 -22.50 -10.95 3.82
N ARG A 251 -22.16 -9.81 3.24
CA ARG A 251 -22.98 -9.11 2.25
C ARG A 251 -22.98 -9.82 0.90
N CYS A 252 -21.82 -10.36 0.49
CA CYS A 252 -21.64 -11.02 -0.80
C CYS A 252 -22.22 -12.42 -0.83
N GLN A 253 -22.09 -13.19 0.25
CA GLN A 253 -22.53 -14.58 0.38
C GLN A 253 -23.29 -14.81 1.71
N PRO A 254 -24.46 -14.17 1.87
CA PRO A 254 -25.21 -14.21 3.13
C PRO A 254 -25.60 -15.63 3.58
N HIS A 255 -25.83 -16.56 2.62
CA HIS A 255 -26.16 -17.96 2.91
C HIS A 255 -24.98 -18.79 3.41
N ARG A 256 -23.74 -18.36 3.15
CA ARG A 256 -22.52 -19.05 3.66
C ARG A 256 -22.10 -18.55 5.03
N ALA A 257 -22.53 -17.36 5.42
CA ALA A 257 -22.25 -16.82 6.75
C ALA A 257 -22.98 -17.59 7.86
N VAL A 258 -24.05 -18.31 7.51
CA VAL A 258 -24.92 -19.05 8.45
C VAL A 258 -24.52 -20.53 8.60
N SER A 259 -23.73 -21.07 7.65
CA SER A 259 -23.31 -22.49 7.64
C SER A 259 -21.87 -22.66 8.14
N GLY A 260 -21.52 -22.01 9.25
CA GLY A 260 -20.37 -22.44 10.03
C GLY A 260 -20.61 -23.85 10.58
N PRO A 261 -19.63 -24.75 10.61
CA PRO A 261 -19.83 -26.08 11.15
C PRO A 261 -20.24 -25.96 12.62
N THR A 262 -21.44 -26.42 12.93
CA THR A 262 -21.81 -26.82 14.28
C THR A 262 -21.03 -28.07 14.59
N HIS A 263 -19.82 -27.95 15.13
CA HIS A 263 -19.09 -29.03 15.81
C HIS A 263 -18.37 -28.46 17.03
#